data_092e0f96646c6be45846adc6e847481a
#
_entry.id   092e0f96646c6be45846adc6e847481a
#
_cell.length_a   1.000
_cell.length_b   1.000
_cell.length_c   1.000
_cell.angle_alpha   90.00
_cell.angle_beta   90.00
_cell.angle_gamma   90.00
#
_symmetry.space_group_name_H-M   'P 1'
#
loop_
_entity.id
_entity.type
_entity.pdbx_description
1 polymer ?
#
loop_
_entity_poly.entity_id
_entity_poly.type
_entity_poly.pdbx_seq_one_letter_code
_entity_poly.pdbx_strand_id
1 'polypeptide(L)'
;MGDLTFALVDAASFEEIPLPARPGARCQSCDYWERLDGSRAAAEEDAESRSALKRSRLLAGAKLAGAYGMLAYLDGSSVGYAQFGPMSLYPRAQSIRERYPQLPDSPAPWIVTCLQVVESTGDERASIGAGLLAALGEELDRRGIGAVEAYPEGGADPWLPSLGPPSLYAAAGFERVAGDDRYPVYRRELSGGAEVGWTDLLERTRPAPDEGDDWPLPLPPLASEDDLFRLPEKPKRTNPFGDD
;
A
#
# COMPACT_ATOMS: atom_id res chain seq x y z
N MET A 1 -1.87 28.81 -13.84
CA MET A 1 -2.00 27.48 -13.23
C MET A 1 -1.31 26.53 -14.20
N GLY A 2 -0.24 25.87 -13.77
CA GLY A 2 0.50 24.94 -14.62
C GLY A 2 -0.33 23.70 -14.99
N ASP A 3 0.16 22.92 -15.94
CA ASP A 3 -0.47 21.65 -16.32
C ASP A 3 -0.17 20.61 -15.25
N LEU A 4 -1.20 20.25 -14.44
CA LEU A 4 -1.10 19.29 -13.35
C LEU A 4 -1.66 17.94 -13.80
N THR A 5 -0.82 16.90 -13.81
CA THR A 5 -1.19 15.53 -14.19
C THR A 5 -0.76 14.52 -13.14
N PHE A 6 -1.44 13.35 -13.14
CA PHE A 6 -1.17 12.27 -12.19
C PHE A 6 -0.95 10.96 -12.92
N ALA A 7 0.05 10.17 -12.50
CA ALA A 7 0.36 8.89 -13.09
C ALA A 7 0.80 7.87 -12.03
N LEU A 8 0.47 6.61 -12.23
CA LEU A 8 1.01 5.52 -11.41
C LEU A 8 2.52 5.38 -11.65
N VAL A 9 3.24 5.09 -10.58
CA VAL A 9 4.67 4.78 -10.66
C VAL A 9 4.88 3.50 -11.47
N ASP A 10 5.76 3.58 -12.44
CA ASP A 10 6.23 2.47 -13.26
C ASP A 10 7.77 2.32 -13.18
N ALA A 11 8.34 1.46 -14.02
CA ALA A 11 9.76 1.20 -14.02
C ALA A 11 10.61 2.42 -14.46
N ALA A 12 10.06 3.30 -15.28
CA ALA A 12 10.75 4.49 -15.78
C ALA A 12 10.64 5.64 -14.77
N SER A 13 9.46 5.83 -14.17
CA SER A 13 9.17 6.94 -13.28
C SER A 13 9.54 6.70 -11.80
N PHE A 14 9.99 5.49 -11.43
CA PHE A 14 10.38 5.22 -10.03
C PHE A 14 11.47 6.16 -9.51
N GLU A 15 12.43 6.51 -10.36
CA GLU A 15 13.53 7.41 -9.99
C GLU A 15 13.09 8.88 -9.89
N GLU A 16 11.90 9.19 -10.39
CA GLU A 16 11.30 10.53 -10.33
C GLU A 16 10.54 10.78 -9.02
N ILE A 17 10.44 9.77 -8.13
CA ILE A 17 9.83 9.97 -6.81
C ILE A 17 10.57 11.09 -6.07
N PRO A 18 9.89 12.21 -5.75
CA PRO A 18 10.55 13.38 -5.19
C PRO A 18 11.06 13.12 -3.77
N LEU A 19 12.09 13.86 -3.37
CA LEU A 19 12.58 13.84 -2.00
C LEU A 19 11.51 14.45 -1.08
N PRO A 20 11.24 13.83 0.08
CA PRO A 20 10.33 14.39 1.07
C PRO A 20 10.94 15.63 1.73
N ALA A 21 10.08 16.48 2.30
CA ALA A 21 10.51 17.65 3.07
C ALA A 21 11.37 17.26 4.30
N ARG A 22 11.24 16.04 4.80
CA ARG A 22 12.01 15.55 5.95
C ARG A 22 13.48 15.33 5.58
N PRO A 23 14.44 16.05 6.21
CA PRO A 23 15.86 15.88 5.94
C PRO A 23 16.35 14.44 6.14
N GLY A 24 17.13 13.93 5.21
CA GLY A 24 17.72 12.58 5.26
C GLY A 24 16.73 11.43 4.99
N ALA A 25 15.45 11.71 4.76
CA ALA A 25 14.50 10.71 4.31
C ALA A 25 14.54 10.56 2.78
N ARG A 26 14.22 9.35 2.30
CA ARG A 26 14.05 9.05 0.88
C ARG A 26 12.83 8.15 0.72
N CYS A 27 11.82 8.59 0.00
CA CYS A 27 10.61 7.79 -0.22
C CYS A 27 10.91 6.49 -0.98
N GLN A 28 11.90 6.51 -1.87
CA GLN A 28 12.34 5.34 -2.65
C GLN A 28 12.90 4.19 -1.79
N SER A 29 13.43 4.47 -0.59
CA SER A 29 14.01 3.46 0.30
C SER A 29 13.35 3.41 1.69
N CYS A 30 12.22 4.12 1.86
CA CYS A 30 11.49 4.16 3.12
C CYS A 30 10.62 2.91 3.27
N ASP A 31 10.76 2.19 4.37
CA ASP A 31 9.97 1.01 4.75
C ASP A 31 9.22 1.21 6.08
N TYR A 32 8.98 2.47 6.44
CA TYR A 32 8.38 2.85 7.72
C TYR A 32 7.03 2.17 8.00
N TRP A 33 6.19 2.01 6.99
CA TRP A 33 4.87 1.42 7.13
C TRP A 33 4.87 -0.11 7.01
N GLU A 34 5.87 -0.65 6.35
CA GLU A 34 6.08 -2.07 6.13
C GLU A 34 6.70 -2.78 7.35
N ARG A 35 7.10 -2.04 8.40
CA ARG A 35 7.73 -2.56 9.62
C ARG A 35 6.91 -2.23 10.87
N LEU A 36 6.83 -3.18 11.82
CA LEU A 36 6.15 -2.98 13.11
C LEU A 36 6.98 -2.18 14.11
N ASP A 37 8.27 -2.46 14.17
CA ASP A 37 9.16 -2.05 15.25
C ASP A 37 9.55 -0.57 15.23
N GLY A 38 9.19 0.17 14.17
CA GLY A 38 9.57 1.58 14.03
C GLY A 38 11.06 1.84 14.12
N SER A 39 11.85 0.80 14.28
CA SER A 39 13.28 0.94 14.17
C SER A 39 13.54 1.48 12.76
N ARG A 40 14.22 2.61 12.68
CA ARG A 40 14.96 2.91 11.47
C ARG A 40 15.73 1.64 11.20
N ALA A 41 15.41 0.99 10.09
CA ALA A 41 16.09 -0.22 9.67
C ALA A 41 17.51 -0.12 10.13
N ALA A 42 17.98 -1.14 10.79
CA ALA A 42 19.33 -1.15 11.29
C ALA A 42 20.20 -0.52 10.21
N ALA A 43 21.04 0.42 10.60
CA ALA A 43 21.88 1.21 9.70
C ALA A 43 22.74 0.35 8.76
N GLU A 44 22.60 -0.95 8.89
CA GLU A 44 23.29 -2.03 8.20
C GLU A 44 22.66 -2.48 6.89
N GLU A 45 21.32 -2.24 6.68
CA GLU A 45 20.75 -2.51 5.36
C GLU A 45 21.08 -1.34 4.43
N ASP A 46 21.80 -1.62 3.39
CA ASP A 46 22.15 -0.68 2.33
C ASP A 46 20.87 -0.01 1.75
N ALA A 47 20.93 1.32 1.61
CA ALA A 47 19.83 2.10 1.05
C ALA A 47 19.46 1.64 -0.37
N GLU A 48 20.42 1.10 -1.12
CA GLU A 48 20.21 0.56 -2.46
C GLU A 48 19.36 -0.71 -2.43
N SER A 49 19.63 -1.64 -1.51
CA SER A 49 18.85 -2.86 -1.33
C SER A 49 17.41 -2.56 -0.95
N ARG A 50 17.17 -1.58 -0.06
CA ARG A 50 15.82 -1.14 0.31
C ARG A 50 15.09 -0.49 -0.86
N SER A 51 15.78 0.32 -1.65
CA SER A 51 15.23 0.96 -2.84
C SER A 51 14.81 -0.09 -3.87
N ALA A 52 15.66 -1.08 -4.13
CA ALA A 52 15.35 -2.19 -5.04
C ALA A 52 14.13 -2.99 -4.57
N LEU A 53 14.02 -3.27 -3.27
CA LEU A 53 12.86 -3.95 -2.69
C LEU A 53 11.58 -3.11 -2.82
N LYS A 54 11.65 -1.81 -2.53
CA LYS A 54 10.51 -0.89 -2.69
C LYS A 54 10.04 -0.83 -4.14
N ARG A 55 10.99 -0.66 -5.07
CA ARG A 55 10.71 -0.67 -6.51
C ARG A 55 10.00 -1.95 -6.93
N SER A 56 10.53 -3.11 -6.53
CA SER A 56 9.92 -4.41 -6.82
C SER A 56 8.47 -4.49 -6.31
N ARG A 57 8.20 -4.04 -5.09
CA ARG A 57 6.85 -4.04 -4.49
C ARG A 57 5.87 -3.15 -5.26
N LEU A 58 6.27 -1.92 -5.61
CA LEU A 58 5.41 -0.99 -6.34
C LEU A 58 5.14 -1.50 -7.77
N LEU A 59 6.13 -2.04 -8.46
CA LEU A 59 5.97 -2.56 -9.81
C LEU A 59 5.16 -3.87 -9.85
N ALA A 60 5.31 -4.73 -8.84
CA ALA A 60 4.47 -5.91 -8.69
C ALA A 60 3.03 -5.52 -8.35
N GLY A 61 2.84 -4.53 -7.48
CA GLY A 61 1.53 -4.02 -7.09
C GLY A 61 0.71 -3.51 -8.26
N ALA A 62 1.34 -2.85 -9.21
CA ALA A 62 0.67 -2.35 -10.42
C ALA A 62 0.02 -3.46 -11.26
N LYS A 63 0.51 -4.70 -11.16
CA LYS A 63 -0.01 -5.88 -11.88
C LYS A 63 -0.97 -6.73 -11.04
N LEU A 64 -0.82 -6.69 -9.73
CA LEU A 64 -1.57 -7.47 -8.75
C LEU A 64 -2.20 -6.51 -7.74
N ALA A 65 -3.10 -6.98 -6.89
CA ALA A 65 -3.63 -6.19 -5.77
C ALA A 65 -2.56 -5.96 -4.69
N GLY A 66 -1.58 -5.10 -4.96
CA GLY A 66 -0.42 -4.84 -4.12
C GLY A 66 -0.25 -3.36 -3.75
N ALA A 67 0.96 -2.98 -3.38
CA ALA A 67 1.32 -1.59 -3.13
C ALA A 67 1.43 -0.80 -4.45
N TYR A 68 0.99 0.45 -4.41
CA TYR A 68 1.05 1.38 -5.54
C TYR A 68 1.74 2.67 -5.14
N GLY A 69 2.40 3.30 -6.10
CA GLY A 69 2.83 4.70 -6.03
C GLY A 69 2.11 5.52 -7.10
N MET A 70 1.82 6.77 -6.78
CA MET A 70 1.29 7.76 -7.73
C MET A 70 2.15 9.03 -7.66
N LEU A 71 2.49 9.58 -8.81
CA LEU A 71 3.22 10.83 -8.96
C LEU A 71 2.29 11.94 -9.41
N ALA A 72 2.56 13.15 -8.95
CA ALA A 72 2.00 14.39 -9.49
C ALA A 72 3.08 15.10 -10.30
N TYR A 73 2.73 15.50 -11.50
CA TYR A 73 3.58 16.30 -12.40
C TYR A 73 2.97 17.67 -12.58
N LEU A 74 3.79 18.68 -12.41
CA LEU A 74 3.46 20.08 -12.73
C LEU A 74 4.37 20.54 -13.87
N ASP A 75 3.79 20.89 -15.01
CA ASP A 75 4.54 21.24 -16.22
C ASP A 75 5.62 20.21 -16.60
N GLY A 76 5.28 18.91 -16.45
CA GLY A 76 6.16 17.78 -16.74
C GLY A 76 7.23 17.47 -15.69
N SER A 77 7.31 18.22 -14.60
CA SER A 77 8.23 17.96 -13.49
C SER A 77 7.53 17.20 -12.36
N SER A 78 8.15 16.15 -11.82
CA SER A 78 7.60 15.42 -10.66
C SER A 78 7.68 16.29 -9.40
N VAL A 79 6.52 16.61 -8.83
CA VAL A 79 6.38 17.50 -7.67
C VAL A 79 5.69 16.86 -6.49
N GLY A 80 5.11 15.68 -6.64
CA GLY A 80 4.39 15.03 -5.57
C GLY A 80 4.39 13.50 -5.70
N TYR A 81 4.20 12.82 -4.57
CA TYR A 81 4.15 11.37 -4.47
C TYR A 81 3.16 10.93 -3.41
N ALA A 82 2.34 9.95 -3.74
CA ALA A 82 1.51 9.21 -2.80
C ALA A 82 1.82 7.70 -2.90
N GLN A 83 1.81 7.00 -1.75
CA GLN A 83 1.88 5.55 -1.70
C GLN A 83 0.63 5.00 -1.02
N PHE A 84 0.07 3.93 -1.57
CA PHE A 84 -1.14 3.30 -1.07
C PHE A 84 -1.17 1.80 -1.42
N GLY A 85 -2.05 1.06 -0.77
CA GLY A 85 -2.20 -0.37 -1.02
C GLY A 85 -3.11 -1.06 -0.01
N PRO A 86 -3.32 -2.38 -0.12
CA PRO A 86 -4.08 -3.14 0.86
C PRO A 86 -3.50 -2.99 2.26
N MET A 87 -4.37 -2.83 3.26
CA MET A 87 -3.97 -2.73 4.68
C MET A 87 -3.04 -3.87 5.11
N SER A 88 -3.25 -5.07 4.57
CA SER A 88 -2.46 -6.27 4.90
C SER A 88 -0.97 -6.18 4.57
N LEU A 89 -0.57 -5.26 3.67
CA LEU A 89 0.84 -5.04 3.32
C LEU A 89 1.57 -4.12 4.30
N TYR A 90 0.85 -3.49 5.23
CA TYR A 90 1.37 -2.45 6.11
C TYR A 90 1.12 -2.76 7.59
N PRO A 91 1.95 -3.62 8.22
CA PRO A 91 1.79 -4.03 9.62
C PRO A 91 1.65 -2.87 10.60
N ARG A 92 2.35 -1.76 10.35
CA ARG A 92 2.22 -0.56 11.18
C ARG A 92 0.82 0.06 11.07
N ALA A 93 0.23 0.12 9.89
CA ALA A 93 -1.12 0.62 9.71
C ALA A 93 -2.14 -0.28 10.43
N GLN A 94 -1.96 -1.59 10.35
CA GLN A 94 -2.79 -2.56 11.09
C GLN A 94 -2.71 -2.32 12.60
N SER A 95 -1.50 -2.19 13.15
CA SER A 95 -1.29 -1.91 14.59
C SER A 95 -1.88 -0.56 15.04
N ILE A 96 -1.91 0.45 14.16
CA ILE A 96 -2.61 1.71 14.45
C ILE A 96 -4.11 1.48 14.43
N ARG A 97 -4.64 0.78 13.42
CA ARG A 97 -6.06 0.51 13.25
C ARG A 97 -6.66 -0.28 14.42
N GLU A 98 -5.92 -1.24 14.98
CA GLU A 98 -6.32 -2.02 16.15
C GLU A 98 -6.65 -1.17 17.38
N ARG A 99 -6.16 0.07 17.45
CA ARG A 99 -6.50 1.02 18.53
C ARG A 99 -7.89 1.64 18.37
N TYR A 100 -8.53 1.42 17.23
CA TYR A 100 -9.83 1.98 16.87
C TYR A 100 -10.84 0.89 16.51
N PRO A 101 -11.25 0.04 17.47
CA PRO A 101 -12.13 -1.11 17.20
C PRO A 101 -13.54 -0.73 16.70
N GLN A 102 -13.89 0.56 16.77
CA GLN A 102 -15.14 1.08 16.24
C GLN A 102 -15.13 1.30 14.72
N LEU A 103 -13.97 1.21 14.07
CA LEU A 103 -13.89 1.38 12.62
C LEU A 103 -14.53 0.18 11.91
N PRO A 104 -15.29 0.41 10.83
CA PRO A 104 -15.93 -0.67 10.10
C PRO A 104 -14.90 -1.56 9.40
N ASP A 105 -15.06 -2.87 9.52
CA ASP A 105 -14.20 -3.86 8.86
C ASP A 105 -14.61 -4.14 7.41
N SER A 106 -15.83 -3.77 7.04
CA SER A 106 -16.35 -3.94 5.70
C SER A 106 -16.87 -2.59 5.15
N PRO A 107 -16.53 -2.26 3.89
CA PRO A 107 -15.54 -2.94 3.05
C PRO A 107 -14.13 -2.83 3.64
N ALA A 108 -13.31 -3.87 3.41
CA ALA A 108 -11.92 -3.90 3.89
C ALA A 108 -11.14 -2.72 3.29
N PRO A 109 -10.55 -1.85 4.13
CA PRO A 109 -9.94 -0.63 3.62
C PRO A 109 -8.55 -0.88 3.00
N TRP A 110 -8.25 -0.10 1.98
CA TRP A 110 -6.88 0.19 1.61
C TRP A 110 -6.34 1.32 2.47
N ILE A 111 -5.05 1.56 2.44
CA ILE A 111 -4.39 2.58 3.25
C ILE A 111 -3.52 3.50 2.39
N VAL A 112 -3.59 4.80 2.63
CA VAL A 112 -2.58 5.77 2.17
C VAL A 112 -1.45 5.78 3.18
N THR A 113 -0.22 5.49 2.75
CA THR A 113 0.95 5.41 3.63
C THR A 113 1.93 6.56 3.47
N CYS A 114 1.96 7.19 2.30
CA CYS A 114 2.76 8.38 2.04
C CYS A 114 1.94 9.40 1.25
N LEU A 115 2.13 10.67 1.57
CA LEU A 115 1.67 11.82 0.77
C LEU A 115 2.70 12.93 0.93
N GLN A 116 3.45 13.19 -0.11
CA GLN A 116 4.50 14.22 -0.12
C GLN A 116 4.33 15.12 -1.34
N VAL A 117 4.52 16.42 -1.14
CA VAL A 117 4.61 17.41 -2.22
C VAL A 117 5.82 18.28 -1.93
N VAL A 118 6.62 18.56 -2.95
CA VAL A 118 7.84 19.36 -2.79
C VAL A 118 7.54 20.79 -2.34
N GLU A 119 8.41 21.34 -1.51
CA GLU A 119 8.23 22.67 -0.93
C GLU A 119 8.27 23.79 -1.99
N SER A 120 9.02 23.57 -3.07
CA SER A 120 9.16 24.55 -4.16
C SER A 120 7.86 24.89 -4.89
N THR A 121 6.78 24.10 -4.69
CA THR A 121 5.45 24.40 -5.25
C THR A 121 4.72 25.54 -4.51
N GLY A 122 5.24 26.00 -3.38
CA GLY A 122 4.72 27.16 -2.64
C GLY A 122 3.22 27.04 -2.32
N ASP A 123 2.43 28.02 -2.73
CA ASP A 123 0.99 28.09 -2.45
C ASP A 123 0.17 26.98 -3.15
N GLU A 124 0.69 26.36 -4.22
CA GLU A 124 0.03 25.27 -4.93
C GLU A 124 0.18 23.92 -4.21
N ARG A 125 1.04 23.83 -3.19
CA ARG A 125 1.37 22.60 -2.48
C ARG A 125 0.14 21.87 -1.94
N ALA A 126 -0.79 22.60 -1.34
CA ALA A 126 -2.01 22.03 -0.78
C ALA A 126 -2.95 21.51 -1.88
N SER A 127 -3.10 22.25 -2.97
CA SER A 127 -3.96 21.82 -4.09
C SER A 127 -3.40 20.60 -4.82
N ILE A 128 -2.09 20.52 -4.98
CA ILE A 128 -1.41 19.33 -5.54
C ILE A 128 -1.62 18.11 -4.63
N GLY A 129 -1.46 18.26 -3.31
CA GLY A 129 -1.68 17.19 -2.36
C GLY A 129 -3.13 16.68 -2.34
N ALA A 130 -4.10 17.59 -2.38
CA ALA A 130 -5.51 17.22 -2.48
C ALA A 130 -5.83 16.55 -3.83
N GLY A 131 -5.25 17.05 -4.93
CA GLY A 131 -5.36 16.46 -6.25
C GLY A 131 -4.80 15.01 -6.31
N LEU A 132 -3.64 14.76 -5.68
CA LEU A 132 -3.09 13.41 -5.54
C LEU A 132 -4.05 12.45 -4.82
N LEU A 133 -4.66 12.90 -3.71
CA LEU A 133 -5.64 12.10 -2.96
C LEU A 133 -6.92 11.86 -3.76
N ALA A 134 -7.37 12.84 -4.53
CA ALA A 134 -8.53 12.70 -5.40
C ALA A 134 -8.26 11.67 -6.51
N ALA A 135 -7.14 11.82 -7.25
CA ALA A 135 -6.73 10.91 -8.31
C ALA A 135 -6.49 9.47 -7.81
N LEU A 136 -5.90 9.34 -6.60
CA LEU A 136 -5.78 8.06 -5.91
C LEU A 136 -7.15 7.43 -5.64
N GLY A 137 -8.11 8.22 -5.16
CA GLY A 137 -9.47 7.75 -4.92
C GLY A 137 -10.15 7.27 -6.20
N GLU A 138 -10.01 7.98 -7.31
CA GLU A 138 -10.53 7.58 -8.62
C GLU A 138 -9.90 6.28 -9.12
N GLU A 139 -8.59 6.11 -8.93
CA GLU A 139 -7.88 4.89 -9.30
C GLU A 139 -8.36 3.68 -8.47
N LEU A 140 -8.58 3.87 -7.17
CA LEU A 140 -9.12 2.82 -6.30
C LEU A 140 -10.56 2.46 -6.66
N ASP A 141 -11.39 3.45 -6.95
CA ASP A 141 -12.77 3.26 -7.38
C ASP A 141 -12.85 2.46 -8.68
N ARG A 142 -12.00 2.81 -9.66
CA ARG A 142 -11.87 2.09 -10.93
C ARG A 142 -11.44 0.62 -10.74
N ARG A 143 -10.73 0.31 -9.66
CA ARG A 143 -10.30 -1.05 -9.30
C ARG A 143 -11.33 -1.83 -8.49
N GLY A 144 -12.46 -1.22 -8.14
CA GLY A 144 -13.49 -1.86 -7.34
C GLY A 144 -13.16 -1.92 -5.84
N ILE A 145 -12.27 -1.05 -5.35
CA ILE A 145 -11.94 -0.96 -3.93
C ILE A 145 -13.05 -0.18 -3.22
N GLY A 146 -13.56 -0.71 -2.11
CA GLY A 146 -14.71 -0.14 -1.42
C GLY A 146 -14.39 0.94 -0.39
N ALA A 147 -13.17 0.99 0.13
CA ALA A 147 -12.79 1.99 1.13
C ALA A 147 -11.29 2.25 1.16
N VAL A 148 -10.90 3.47 1.56
CA VAL A 148 -9.52 3.84 1.83
C VAL A 148 -9.41 4.62 3.13
N GLU A 149 -8.40 4.30 3.94
CA GLU A 149 -8.10 4.97 5.21
C GLU A 149 -6.76 5.71 5.14
N ALA A 150 -6.58 6.68 6.03
CA ALA A 150 -5.33 7.37 6.24
C ALA A 150 -5.20 7.78 7.72
N TYR A 151 -3.98 7.76 8.23
CA TYR A 151 -3.65 8.10 9.62
C TYR A 151 -2.63 9.26 9.67
N PRO A 152 -2.98 10.46 9.18
CA PRO A 152 -2.07 11.60 9.23
C PRO A 152 -1.80 12.04 10.67
N GLU A 153 -0.67 12.69 10.90
CA GLU A 153 -0.31 13.28 12.17
C GLU A 153 -0.46 14.80 12.07
N GLY A 154 -1.25 15.39 12.96
CA GLY A 154 -1.32 16.82 13.15
C GLY A 154 -0.09 17.32 13.90
N GLY A 155 0.48 18.47 13.53
CA GLY A 155 1.65 19.02 14.17
C GLY A 155 1.96 20.43 13.71
N ALA A 156 3.03 21.01 14.31
CA ALA A 156 3.48 22.37 14.00
C ALA A 156 3.99 22.51 12.55
N ASP A 157 4.59 21.45 12.01
CA ASP A 157 4.93 21.38 10.58
C ASP A 157 4.12 20.24 9.94
N PRO A 158 3.03 20.60 9.26
CA PRO A 158 2.09 19.61 8.74
C PRO A 158 2.64 18.76 7.59
N TRP A 159 3.78 19.12 7.00
CA TRP A 159 4.41 18.38 5.91
C TRP A 159 5.57 17.47 6.35
N LEU A 160 6.03 17.60 7.59
CA LEU A 160 7.06 16.70 8.14
C LEU A 160 6.58 15.26 8.34
N PRO A 161 5.34 14.99 8.78
CA PRO A 161 4.79 13.65 8.76
C PRO A 161 4.66 13.09 7.33
N SER A 162 4.77 11.78 7.20
CA SER A 162 4.77 11.09 5.90
C SER A 162 3.47 11.20 5.11
N LEU A 163 2.41 11.72 5.70
CA LEU A 163 1.04 11.77 5.14
C LEU A 163 0.54 13.19 4.86
N GLY A 164 1.41 14.20 5.01
CA GLY A 164 1.00 15.59 4.84
C GLY A 164 -0.06 16.06 5.85
N PRO A 165 -0.58 17.30 5.70
CA PRO A 165 -1.52 17.87 6.64
C PRO A 165 -2.91 17.21 6.60
N PRO A 166 -3.56 17.02 7.78
CA PRO A 166 -4.89 16.44 7.88
C PRO A 166 -5.97 17.13 7.01
N SER A 167 -5.85 18.45 6.80
CA SER A 167 -6.79 19.24 5.99
C SER A 167 -6.92 18.78 4.53
N LEU A 168 -5.89 18.16 3.95
CA LEU A 168 -5.92 17.67 2.58
C LEU A 168 -6.92 16.55 2.40
N TYR A 169 -7.08 15.71 3.42
CA TYR A 169 -8.00 14.56 3.37
C TYR A 169 -9.45 15.00 3.27
N ALA A 170 -9.85 16.00 4.08
CA ALA A 170 -11.19 16.57 4.01
C ALA A 170 -11.46 17.19 2.63
N ALA A 171 -10.50 17.92 2.06
CA ALA A 171 -10.61 18.49 0.72
C ALA A 171 -10.72 17.43 -0.39
N ALA A 172 -10.17 16.21 -0.16
CA ALA A 172 -10.25 15.08 -1.08
C ALA A 172 -11.43 14.13 -0.80
N GLY A 173 -12.41 14.54 0.01
CA GLY A 173 -13.62 13.78 0.28
C GLY A 173 -13.47 12.64 1.30
N PHE A 174 -12.43 12.70 2.13
CA PHE A 174 -12.33 11.81 3.29
C PHE A 174 -13.06 12.42 4.48
N GLU A 175 -13.72 11.58 5.27
CA GLU A 175 -14.34 11.94 6.53
C GLU A 175 -13.48 11.54 7.70
N ARG A 176 -13.39 12.37 8.74
CA ARG A 176 -12.76 12.00 9.99
C ARG A 176 -13.68 11.06 10.76
N VAL A 177 -13.25 9.82 10.93
CA VAL A 177 -14.06 8.75 11.54
C VAL A 177 -13.64 8.39 12.96
N ALA A 178 -12.40 8.75 13.35
CA ALA A 178 -11.86 8.47 14.67
C ALA A 178 -10.65 9.39 14.99
N GLY A 179 -10.03 9.14 16.15
CA GLY A 179 -8.82 9.83 16.59
C GLY A 179 -9.08 11.24 17.14
N ASP A 180 -7.98 11.89 17.56
CA ASP A 180 -7.96 13.27 18.04
C ASP A 180 -7.35 14.22 17.01
N ASP A 181 -7.11 15.48 17.38
CA ASP A 181 -6.55 16.47 16.45
C ASP A 181 -5.09 16.20 16.09
N ARG A 182 -4.38 15.48 16.95
CA ARG A 182 -2.98 15.10 16.71
C ARG A 182 -2.88 13.83 15.86
N TYR A 183 -3.77 12.87 16.06
CA TYR A 183 -3.77 11.58 15.37
C TYR A 183 -5.17 11.27 14.83
N PRO A 184 -5.67 12.06 13.88
CA PRO A 184 -6.98 11.82 13.29
C PRO A 184 -6.95 10.59 12.39
N VAL A 185 -8.06 9.88 12.32
CA VAL A 185 -8.29 8.80 11.37
C VAL A 185 -9.27 9.28 10.32
N TYR A 186 -8.85 9.24 9.08
CA TYR A 186 -9.66 9.60 7.93
C TYR A 186 -10.03 8.35 7.14
N ARG A 187 -11.27 8.32 6.65
CA ARG A 187 -11.78 7.26 5.79
C ARG A 187 -12.61 7.87 4.66
N ARG A 188 -12.50 7.29 3.49
CA ARG A 188 -13.35 7.58 2.34
C ARG A 188 -13.95 6.27 1.85
N GLU A 189 -15.28 6.22 1.82
CA GLU A 189 -16.02 5.16 1.14
C GLU A 189 -15.95 5.42 -0.38
N LEU A 190 -15.78 4.36 -1.13
CA LEU A 190 -15.66 4.37 -2.58
C LEU A 190 -16.79 3.55 -3.19
N SER A 191 -17.22 3.91 -4.40
CA SER A 191 -18.35 3.26 -5.08
C SER A 191 -18.06 1.82 -5.50
N GLY A 192 -16.78 1.49 -5.70
CA GLY A 192 -16.32 0.16 -6.07
C GLY A 192 -16.63 -0.95 -5.04
N GLY A 193 -16.98 -0.56 -3.79
CA GLY A 193 -17.43 -1.50 -2.75
C GLY A 193 -18.92 -1.85 -2.82
N ALA A 194 -19.71 -1.18 -3.66
CA ALA A 194 -21.10 -1.50 -3.88
C ALA A 194 -21.20 -2.75 -4.77
N GLU A 195 -21.34 -3.91 -4.12
CA GLU A 195 -21.75 -5.19 -4.73
C GLU A 195 -21.10 -5.55 -6.08
N VAL A 196 -19.81 -5.78 -6.10
CA VAL A 196 -19.27 -6.73 -7.08
C VAL A 196 -19.74 -8.10 -6.60
N GLY A 197 -20.87 -8.57 -7.11
CA GLY A 197 -21.35 -9.91 -6.82
C GLY A 197 -20.25 -10.92 -7.14
N TRP A 198 -20.14 -11.98 -6.32
CA TRP A 198 -19.16 -13.06 -6.55
C TRP A 198 -19.20 -13.59 -7.99
N THR A 199 -20.34 -13.51 -8.66
CA THR A 199 -20.54 -13.83 -10.08
C THR A 199 -19.73 -12.90 -11.00
N ASP A 200 -19.71 -11.60 -10.75
CA ASP A 200 -18.95 -10.64 -11.58
C ASP A 200 -17.43 -10.79 -11.36
N LEU A 201 -17.02 -11.15 -10.14
CA LEU A 201 -15.61 -11.42 -9.84
C LEU A 201 -15.14 -12.69 -10.55
N LEU A 202 -15.95 -13.74 -10.54
CA LEU A 202 -15.68 -14.99 -11.24
C LEU A 202 -15.67 -14.83 -12.75
N GLU A 203 -16.54 -13.96 -13.30
CA GLU A 203 -16.53 -13.65 -14.72
C GLU A 203 -15.32 -12.83 -15.17
N ARG A 204 -14.87 -11.86 -14.34
CA ARG A 204 -13.67 -11.06 -14.60
C ARG A 204 -12.36 -11.84 -14.44
N THR A 205 -12.35 -12.86 -13.62
CA THR A 205 -11.19 -13.74 -13.40
C THR A 205 -11.21 -14.98 -14.28
N ARG A 206 -12.28 -15.18 -15.06
CA ARG A 206 -12.33 -16.27 -16.02
C ARG A 206 -11.25 -16.01 -17.09
N PRO A 207 -10.25 -16.89 -17.21
CA PRO A 207 -9.31 -16.78 -18.31
C PRO A 207 -10.11 -16.77 -19.61
N ALA A 208 -9.71 -15.92 -20.57
CA ALA A 208 -10.28 -15.98 -21.91
C ALA A 208 -10.24 -17.44 -22.37
N PRO A 209 -11.30 -17.95 -23.03
CA PRO A 209 -11.27 -19.29 -23.55
C PRO A 209 -10.06 -19.37 -24.49
N ASP A 210 -9.04 -20.06 -24.02
CA ASP A 210 -7.86 -20.35 -24.83
C ASP A 210 -8.34 -21.34 -25.89
N GLU A 211 -8.21 -20.99 -27.15
CA GLU A 211 -8.52 -21.87 -28.27
C GLU A 211 -7.44 -22.97 -28.41
N GLY A 212 -7.17 -23.67 -27.35
CA GLY A 212 -6.20 -24.73 -27.29
C GLY A 212 -6.56 -25.72 -26.19
N ASP A 213 -7.29 -26.75 -26.58
CA ASP A 213 -7.47 -27.97 -25.79
C ASP A 213 -6.12 -28.64 -25.48
N ASP A 214 -5.37 -28.12 -24.53
CA ASP A 214 -4.30 -28.86 -23.87
C ASP A 214 -4.20 -28.40 -22.41
N TRP A 215 -5.14 -28.84 -21.58
CA TRP A 215 -4.95 -28.86 -20.14
C TRP A 215 -4.27 -30.17 -19.76
N PRO A 216 -2.96 -30.18 -19.65
CA PRO A 216 -2.26 -31.42 -19.35
C PRO A 216 -1.95 -31.49 -17.87
N LEU A 217 -2.83 -31.86 -17.04
CA LEU A 217 -2.47 -32.62 -15.85
C LEU A 217 -3.74 -33.05 -15.11
N PRO A 218 -4.06 -34.34 -15.04
CA PRO A 218 -4.98 -34.81 -14.03
C PRO A 218 -4.44 -34.39 -12.67
N LEU A 219 -5.26 -33.73 -11.86
CA LEU A 219 -4.93 -33.50 -10.47
C LEU A 219 -4.48 -34.82 -9.85
N PRO A 220 -3.38 -34.85 -9.11
CA PRO A 220 -3.00 -36.04 -8.39
C PRO A 220 -4.21 -36.49 -7.52
N PRO A 221 -4.48 -37.78 -7.41
CA PRO A 221 -5.59 -38.25 -6.57
C PRO A 221 -5.46 -37.60 -5.20
N LEU A 222 -6.56 -37.01 -4.72
CA LEU A 222 -6.61 -36.48 -3.36
C LEU A 222 -6.09 -37.56 -2.42
N ALA A 223 -5.09 -37.20 -1.63
CA ALA A 223 -4.58 -38.06 -0.57
C ALA A 223 -5.76 -38.59 0.23
N SER A 224 -5.77 -39.87 0.52
CA SER A 224 -6.83 -40.48 1.34
C SER A 224 -6.83 -39.79 2.72
N GLU A 225 -8.00 -39.77 3.39
CA GLU A 225 -8.08 -39.21 4.75
C GLU A 225 -7.01 -39.77 5.69
N ASP A 226 -6.58 -41.02 5.47
CA ASP A 226 -5.52 -41.69 6.24
C ASP A 226 -4.12 -41.11 5.99
N ASP A 227 -3.88 -40.48 4.86
CA ASP A 227 -2.59 -39.83 4.52
C ASP A 227 -2.47 -38.43 5.13
N LEU A 228 -3.59 -37.73 5.36
CA LEU A 228 -3.64 -36.40 5.95
C LEU A 228 -3.26 -36.38 7.44
N PHE A 229 -3.36 -37.52 8.14
CA PHE A 229 -3.06 -37.65 9.57
C PHE A 229 -1.75 -38.40 9.87
N ARG A 230 -0.99 -38.79 8.86
CA ARG A 230 0.37 -39.33 9.10
C ARG A 230 1.32 -38.20 9.45
N LEU A 231 1.54 -38.00 10.74
CA LEU A 231 2.64 -37.16 11.22
C LEU A 231 3.97 -37.78 10.73
N PRO A 232 4.89 -36.96 10.21
CA PRO A 232 6.22 -37.45 9.84
C PRO A 232 6.88 -38.07 11.07
N GLU A 233 7.39 -39.30 10.92
CA GLU A 233 8.17 -39.97 11.99
C GLU A 233 9.32 -39.05 12.41
N LYS A 234 9.41 -38.75 13.72
CA LYS A 234 10.50 -37.96 14.25
C LYS A 234 11.83 -38.62 13.88
N PRO A 235 12.78 -37.87 13.29
CA PRO A 235 14.10 -38.42 13.02
C PRO A 235 14.70 -38.95 14.32
N LYS A 236 15.17 -40.23 14.30
CA LYS A 236 15.88 -40.82 15.43
C LYS A 236 17.07 -39.91 15.76
N ARG A 237 17.07 -39.36 16.96
CA ARG A 237 18.23 -38.64 17.49
C ARG A 237 19.38 -39.65 17.59
N THR A 238 20.34 -39.53 16.73
CA THR A 238 21.65 -40.13 16.95
C THR A 238 22.36 -39.31 18.01
N ASN A 239 22.68 -39.91 19.13
CA ASN A 239 23.47 -39.28 20.18
C ASN A 239 24.90 -39.06 19.62
N PRO A 240 25.38 -37.80 19.49
CA PRO A 240 26.71 -37.55 18.95
C PRO A 240 27.84 -37.75 19.94
N PHE A 241 27.54 -38.14 21.18
CA PHE A 241 28.52 -38.43 22.22
C PHE A 241 28.43 -39.94 22.49
N GLY A 242 29.30 -40.71 21.81
CA GLY A 242 29.54 -42.10 22.16
C GLY A 242 30.14 -42.17 23.56
N ASP A 243 29.57 -43.09 24.37
CA ASP A 243 30.16 -43.47 25.64
C ASP A 243 31.49 -44.21 25.35
N ASP A 244 32.59 -43.63 25.82
CA ASP A 244 33.82 -44.30 26.21
C ASP A 244 33.93 -44.35 27.73
#